data_f734f17520f2e90a4ff828bc00ef08c0
#
_entry.id   f734f17520f2e90a4ff828bc00ef08c0
#
_cell.length_a   1.000
_cell.length_b   1.000
_cell.length_c   1.000
_cell.angle_alpha   90.00
_cell.angle_beta   90.00
_cell.angle_gamma   90.00
#
_symmetry.space_group_name_H-M   'P 1'
#
loop_
_entity.id
_entity.type
_entity.pdbx_description
1 polymer ?
#
loop_
_entity_poly.entity_id
_entity_poly.type
_entity_poly.pdbx_seq_one_letter_code
_entity_poly.pdbx_strand_id
1 'polypeptide(L)'
;MKKFISILLIAAFGTAALAHSGVKDETVKKRMALMTGMAEQMKVVGTMAKGQATFDAEKARAALSQISAASARIPQFFEMRADDPKSEALPEIWEQFGRFTVLSNNTAQLADQLVTTVNSQTDLPAVLKKMGACSKACHAGFRK
;
A
#
# COMPACT_ATOMS: atom_id res chain seq x y z
N MET A 1 46.07 -25.56 15.78
CA MET A 1 44.64 -25.75 16.18
C MET A 1 43.86 -24.56 15.69
N LYS A 2 43.15 -24.69 14.54
CA LYS A 2 42.35 -23.61 13.91
C LYS A 2 40.89 -23.74 14.39
N LYS A 3 40.44 -22.78 15.18
CA LYS A 3 39.05 -22.72 15.65
C LYS A 3 38.17 -22.13 14.54
N PHE A 4 37.27 -22.92 13.95
CA PHE A 4 36.25 -22.46 13.03
C PHE A 4 35.10 -21.84 13.86
N ILE A 5 34.90 -20.55 13.76
CA ILE A 5 33.75 -19.84 14.32
C ILE A 5 32.66 -19.92 13.26
N SER A 6 31.67 -20.80 13.49
CA SER A 6 30.43 -20.84 12.68
C SER A 6 29.56 -19.65 13.06
N ILE A 7 29.45 -18.67 12.16
CA ILE A 7 28.51 -17.56 12.30
C ILE A 7 27.13 -18.07 11.86
N LEU A 8 26.24 -18.24 12.84
CA LEU A 8 24.84 -18.59 12.62
C LEU A 8 24.11 -17.34 12.07
N LEU A 9 23.82 -17.33 10.79
CA LEU A 9 23.03 -16.27 10.13
C LEU A 9 21.57 -16.47 10.51
N ILE A 10 21.10 -15.76 11.54
CA ILE A 10 19.67 -15.71 11.89
C ILE A 10 18.99 -14.80 10.87
N ALA A 11 18.31 -15.42 9.91
CA ALA A 11 17.44 -14.72 8.99
C ALA A 11 16.24 -14.15 9.78
N ALA A 12 16.24 -12.85 9.98
CA ALA A 12 15.09 -12.12 10.51
C ALA A 12 13.96 -12.16 9.49
N PHE A 13 13.12 -13.19 9.52
CA PHE A 13 11.85 -13.23 8.80
C PHE A 13 10.89 -12.23 9.44
N GLY A 14 10.55 -11.24 8.66
CA GLY A 14 9.93 -10.00 9.04
C GLY A 14 8.50 -10.10 9.58
N THR A 15 8.24 -9.19 10.41
CA THR A 15 7.12 -8.79 11.25
C THR A 15 5.84 -8.31 10.53
N ALA A 16 5.59 -8.68 9.29
CA ALA A 16 4.34 -8.33 8.59
C ALA A 16 3.10 -9.06 9.15
N ALA A 17 3.30 -10.19 9.86
CA ALA A 17 2.21 -11.00 10.40
C ALA A 17 1.49 -10.37 11.61
N LEU A 18 2.08 -9.37 12.28
CA LEU A 18 1.53 -8.80 13.51
C LEU A 18 0.43 -7.74 13.28
N ALA A 19 0.42 -7.09 12.12
CA ALA A 19 -0.56 -6.04 11.81
C ALA A 19 -2.01 -6.55 11.70
N HIS A 20 -2.20 -7.85 11.47
CA HIS A 20 -3.52 -8.49 11.31
C HIS A 20 -3.86 -9.44 12.46
N SER A 21 -3.06 -9.46 13.54
CA SER A 21 -3.32 -10.30 14.69
C SER A 21 -4.63 -9.89 15.38
N GLY A 22 -5.55 -10.85 15.54
CA GLY A 22 -6.84 -10.64 16.19
C GLY A 22 -8.01 -10.27 15.26
N VAL A 23 -7.79 -10.07 13.96
CA VAL A 23 -8.86 -10.00 12.96
C VAL A 23 -9.42 -11.41 12.74
N LYS A 24 -10.74 -11.57 12.84
CA LYS A 24 -11.41 -12.88 12.71
C LYS A 24 -12.06 -13.05 11.33
N ASP A 25 -12.63 -11.99 10.79
CA ASP A 25 -13.31 -12.03 9.50
C ASP A 25 -12.31 -12.10 8.33
N GLU A 26 -12.44 -13.11 7.48
CA GLU A 26 -11.52 -13.34 6.35
C GLU A 26 -11.63 -12.27 5.26
N THR A 27 -12.81 -11.67 5.08
CA THR A 27 -13.01 -10.58 4.12
C THR A 27 -12.28 -9.32 4.61
N VAL A 28 -12.39 -9.03 5.90
CA VAL A 28 -11.66 -7.91 6.52
C VAL A 28 -10.15 -8.13 6.46
N LYS A 29 -9.65 -9.34 6.71
CA LYS A 29 -8.22 -9.68 6.56
C LYS A 29 -7.73 -9.40 5.13
N LYS A 30 -8.48 -9.83 4.12
CA LYS A 30 -8.12 -9.60 2.71
C LYS A 30 -8.04 -8.11 2.37
N ARG A 31 -8.99 -7.29 2.86
CA ARG A 31 -8.98 -5.82 2.69
C ARG A 31 -7.75 -5.20 3.34
N MET A 32 -7.47 -5.58 4.59
CA MET A 32 -6.29 -5.07 5.31
C MET A 32 -5.00 -5.49 4.62
N ALA A 33 -4.89 -6.71 4.13
CA ALA A 33 -3.72 -7.18 3.38
C ALA A 33 -3.51 -6.38 2.09
N LEU A 34 -4.58 -6.06 1.36
CA LEU A 34 -4.52 -5.22 0.16
C LEU A 34 -3.98 -3.82 0.51
N MET A 35 -4.51 -3.18 1.56
CA MET A 35 -4.07 -1.84 2.01
C MET A 35 -2.63 -1.86 2.52
N THR A 36 -2.24 -2.89 3.28
CA THR A 36 -0.85 -3.05 3.75
C THR A 36 0.11 -3.21 2.59
N GLY A 37 -0.23 -4.02 1.59
CA GLY A 37 0.59 -4.18 0.38
C GLY A 37 0.81 -2.86 -0.36
N MET A 38 -0.22 -2.04 -0.49
CA MET A 38 -0.08 -0.69 -1.08
C MET A 38 0.82 0.22 -0.24
N ALA A 39 0.70 0.18 1.09
CA ALA A 39 1.56 0.97 1.99
C ALA A 39 3.03 0.52 1.90
N GLU A 40 3.30 -0.78 1.75
CA GLU A 40 4.64 -1.32 1.54
C GLU A 40 5.26 -0.79 0.23
N GLN A 41 4.48 -0.74 -0.86
CA GLN A 41 4.96 -0.17 -2.11
C GLN A 41 5.23 1.34 -1.99
N MET A 42 4.38 2.09 -1.29
CA MET A 42 4.65 3.51 -0.99
C MET A 42 5.90 3.69 -0.14
N LYS A 43 6.20 2.76 0.79
CA LYS A 43 7.44 2.76 1.57
C LYS A 43 8.67 2.56 0.68
N VAL A 44 8.61 1.69 -0.34
CA VAL A 44 9.70 1.53 -1.32
C VAL A 44 10.03 2.86 -1.99
N VAL A 45 9.03 3.57 -2.51
CA VAL A 45 9.20 4.89 -3.11
C VAL A 45 9.71 5.91 -2.08
N GLY A 46 9.16 5.91 -0.88
CA GLY A 46 9.50 6.84 0.21
C GLY A 46 10.93 6.71 0.71
N THR A 47 11.47 5.49 0.83
CA THR A 47 12.86 5.26 1.26
C THR A 47 13.86 5.76 0.21
N MET A 48 13.57 5.59 -1.07
CA MET A 48 14.39 6.16 -2.15
C MET A 48 14.31 7.69 -2.17
N ALA A 49 13.12 8.26 -2.01
CA ALA A 49 12.95 9.72 -1.96
C ALA A 49 13.74 10.38 -0.83
N LYS A 50 13.87 9.71 0.30
CA LYS A 50 14.63 10.18 1.49
C LYS A 50 16.13 9.90 1.41
N GLY A 51 16.62 9.26 0.35
CA GLY A 51 18.01 8.83 0.23
C GLY A 51 18.40 7.70 1.20
N GLN A 52 17.43 7.02 1.80
CA GLN A 52 17.63 5.85 2.67
C GLN A 52 17.86 4.55 1.89
N ALA A 53 17.57 4.56 0.60
CA ALA A 53 17.89 3.53 -0.37
C ALA A 53 18.37 4.19 -1.65
N THR A 54 19.27 3.50 -2.37
CA THR A 54 19.72 3.93 -3.70
C THR A 54 18.52 4.04 -4.65
N PHE A 55 18.47 5.11 -5.43
CA PHE A 55 17.42 5.28 -6.44
C PHE A 55 17.53 4.19 -7.51
N ASP A 56 16.39 3.59 -7.80
CA ASP A 56 16.20 2.58 -8.84
C ASP A 56 14.86 2.89 -9.52
N ALA A 57 14.94 3.37 -10.76
CA ALA A 57 13.76 3.79 -11.52
C ALA A 57 12.81 2.61 -11.81
N GLU A 58 13.34 1.43 -12.11
CA GLU A 58 12.50 0.26 -12.41
C GLU A 58 11.76 -0.20 -11.16
N LYS A 59 12.44 -0.23 -10.02
CA LYS A 59 11.84 -0.57 -8.74
C LYS A 59 10.76 0.43 -8.31
N ALA A 60 10.99 1.72 -8.52
CA ALA A 60 10.00 2.75 -8.24
C ALA A 60 8.78 2.63 -9.15
N ARG A 61 8.98 2.39 -10.45
CA ARG A 61 7.91 2.16 -11.41
C ARG A 61 7.13 0.88 -11.11
N ALA A 62 7.82 -0.21 -10.77
CA ALA A 62 7.17 -1.47 -10.37
C ALA A 62 6.29 -1.28 -9.13
N ALA A 63 6.76 -0.52 -8.13
CA ALA A 63 5.97 -0.19 -6.94
C ALA A 63 4.70 0.58 -7.30
N LEU A 64 4.78 1.59 -8.17
CA LEU A 64 3.62 2.35 -8.64
C LEU A 64 2.64 1.48 -9.45
N SER A 65 3.14 0.59 -10.31
CA SER A 65 2.31 -0.35 -11.05
C SER A 65 1.55 -1.30 -10.12
N GLN A 66 2.18 -1.78 -9.06
CA GLN A 66 1.52 -2.60 -8.04
C GLN A 66 0.43 -1.82 -7.29
N ILE A 67 0.68 -0.55 -6.96
CA ILE A 67 -0.32 0.33 -6.35
C ILE A 67 -1.49 0.54 -7.31
N SER A 68 -1.24 0.79 -8.59
CA SER A 68 -2.29 0.92 -9.61
C SER A 68 -3.17 -0.33 -9.67
N ALA A 69 -2.56 -1.51 -9.83
CA ALA A 69 -3.27 -2.79 -9.88
C ALA A 69 -4.06 -3.09 -8.59
N ALA A 70 -3.48 -2.80 -7.43
CA ALA A 70 -4.16 -2.97 -6.14
C ALA A 70 -5.34 -2.01 -5.99
N SER A 71 -5.16 -0.73 -6.34
CA SER A 71 -6.21 0.29 -6.26
C SER A 71 -7.41 -0.06 -7.15
N ALA A 72 -7.19 -0.52 -8.37
CA ALA A 72 -8.27 -0.95 -9.28
C ALA A 72 -9.12 -2.10 -8.71
N ARG A 73 -8.55 -2.90 -7.80
CA ARG A 73 -9.23 -4.03 -7.16
C ARG A 73 -9.96 -3.67 -5.86
N ILE A 74 -9.71 -2.50 -5.28
CA ILE A 74 -10.34 -2.10 -4.00
C ILE A 74 -11.86 -2.27 -4.04
N PRO A 75 -12.62 -1.79 -5.05
CA PRO A 75 -14.06 -1.93 -5.06
C PRO A 75 -14.53 -3.38 -4.92
N GLN A 76 -13.90 -4.31 -5.64
CA GLN A 76 -14.21 -5.73 -5.59
C GLN A 76 -14.09 -6.31 -4.16
N PHE A 77 -13.08 -5.88 -3.41
CA PHE A 77 -12.87 -6.34 -2.02
C PHE A 77 -13.90 -5.77 -1.04
N PHE A 78 -14.59 -4.70 -1.44
CA PHE A 78 -15.58 -4.02 -0.59
C PHE A 78 -17.04 -4.19 -1.08
N GLU A 79 -17.31 -4.98 -2.13
CA GLU A 79 -18.69 -5.27 -2.60
C GLU A 79 -19.57 -5.83 -1.49
N MET A 80 -19.08 -6.82 -0.76
CA MET A 80 -19.82 -7.38 0.38
C MET A 80 -19.48 -6.62 1.66
N ARG A 81 -20.48 -6.28 2.45
CA ARG A 81 -20.26 -5.74 3.79
C ARG A 81 -19.75 -6.87 4.70
N ALA A 82 -18.69 -6.57 5.45
CA ALA A 82 -18.15 -7.45 6.48
C ALA A 82 -17.66 -6.59 7.64
N ASP A 83 -17.95 -7.02 8.85
CA ASP A 83 -17.64 -6.30 10.07
C ASP A 83 -16.66 -7.13 10.93
N ASP A 84 -15.69 -6.44 11.51
CA ASP A 84 -14.76 -6.97 12.50
C ASP A 84 -14.40 -5.84 13.47
N PRO A 85 -14.25 -6.07 14.77
CA PRO A 85 -13.88 -5.04 15.74
C PRO A 85 -12.56 -4.32 15.40
N LYS A 86 -11.70 -4.96 14.62
CA LYS A 86 -10.42 -4.39 14.14
C LYS A 86 -10.55 -3.65 12.82
N SER A 87 -11.72 -3.69 12.18
CA SER A 87 -11.95 -2.97 10.93
C SER A 87 -12.01 -1.46 11.17
N GLU A 88 -11.26 -0.73 10.35
CA GLU A 88 -11.32 0.73 10.28
C GLU A 88 -12.22 1.24 9.15
N ALA A 89 -12.86 0.34 8.40
CA ALA A 89 -13.78 0.69 7.34
C ALA A 89 -15.06 1.32 7.92
N LEU A 90 -15.43 2.49 7.40
CA LEU A 90 -16.65 3.18 7.79
C LEU A 90 -17.86 2.67 6.99
N PRO A 91 -19.08 2.68 7.54
CA PRO A 91 -20.33 2.32 6.84
C PRO A 91 -20.56 3.12 5.55
N GLU A 92 -20.06 4.35 5.50
CA GLU A 92 -20.14 5.27 4.37
C GLU A 92 -19.57 4.68 3.07
N ILE A 93 -18.68 3.67 3.16
CA ILE A 93 -18.19 2.93 1.99
C ILE A 93 -19.37 2.35 1.21
N TRP A 94 -20.29 1.69 1.90
CA TRP A 94 -21.44 1.02 1.27
C TRP A 94 -22.60 1.97 0.97
N GLU A 95 -22.75 3.02 1.76
CA GLU A 95 -23.75 4.07 1.52
C GLU A 95 -23.40 4.93 0.31
N GLN A 96 -22.12 5.13 0.04
CA GLN A 96 -21.56 5.94 -1.05
C GLN A 96 -20.64 5.12 -1.96
N PHE A 97 -20.99 3.86 -2.24
CA PHE A 97 -20.11 2.92 -2.94
C PHE A 97 -19.65 3.43 -4.31
N GLY A 98 -20.50 4.14 -5.03
CA GLY A 98 -20.11 4.77 -6.29
C GLY A 98 -18.99 5.81 -6.11
N ARG A 99 -19.05 6.67 -5.11
CA ARG A 99 -18.00 7.65 -4.80
C ARG A 99 -16.71 6.96 -4.34
N PHE A 100 -16.82 5.94 -3.50
CA PHE A 100 -15.70 5.12 -3.07
C PHE A 100 -14.99 4.48 -4.27
N THR A 101 -15.74 3.90 -5.21
CA THR A 101 -15.21 3.30 -6.44
C THR A 101 -14.50 4.33 -7.31
N VAL A 102 -15.08 5.54 -7.48
CA VAL A 102 -14.44 6.61 -8.27
C VAL A 102 -13.10 7.02 -7.65
N LEU A 103 -13.01 7.20 -6.34
CA LEU A 103 -11.75 7.57 -5.67
C LEU A 103 -10.68 6.47 -5.80
N SER A 104 -11.10 5.21 -5.73
CA SER A 104 -10.22 4.07 -5.95
C SER A 104 -9.67 4.04 -7.37
N ASN A 105 -10.53 4.18 -8.37
CA ASN A 105 -10.15 4.20 -9.77
C ASN A 105 -9.26 5.41 -10.12
N ASN A 106 -9.53 6.58 -9.55
CA ASN A 106 -8.67 7.76 -9.71
C ASN A 106 -7.28 7.52 -9.14
N THR A 107 -7.18 6.82 -8.00
CA THR A 107 -5.89 6.43 -7.41
C THR A 107 -5.13 5.48 -8.33
N ALA A 108 -5.82 4.49 -8.91
CA ALA A 108 -5.23 3.55 -9.86
C ALA A 108 -4.69 4.29 -11.11
N GLN A 109 -5.51 5.14 -11.71
CA GLN A 109 -5.12 5.93 -12.89
C GLN A 109 -3.94 6.86 -12.61
N LEU A 110 -3.95 7.55 -11.46
CA LEU A 110 -2.83 8.42 -11.09
C LEU A 110 -1.55 7.62 -10.90
N ALA A 111 -1.59 6.48 -10.21
CA ALA A 111 -0.42 5.63 -10.02
C ALA A 111 0.15 5.16 -11.37
N ASP A 112 -0.71 4.75 -12.29
CA ASP A 112 -0.33 4.34 -13.64
C ASP A 112 0.32 5.47 -14.44
N GLN A 113 -0.25 6.68 -14.42
CA GLN A 113 0.35 7.86 -15.03
C GLN A 113 1.74 8.18 -14.44
N LEU A 114 1.90 8.03 -13.13
CA LEU A 114 3.16 8.32 -12.45
C LEU A 114 4.27 7.33 -12.80
N VAL A 115 3.94 6.10 -13.23
CA VAL A 115 4.94 5.12 -13.73
C VAL A 115 5.81 5.73 -14.83
N THR A 116 5.22 6.48 -15.74
CA THR A 116 5.94 7.06 -16.88
C THR A 116 6.75 8.32 -16.54
N THR A 117 6.51 8.92 -15.37
CA THR A 117 7.14 10.18 -14.95
C THR A 117 8.37 10.00 -14.07
N VAL A 118 8.59 8.80 -13.51
CA VAL A 118 9.72 8.52 -12.62
C VAL A 118 10.96 8.17 -13.42
N ASN A 119 11.88 9.11 -13.53
CA ASN A 119 13.16 8.96 -14.24
C ASN A 119 14.37 9.25 -13.33
N SER A 120 14.17 9.99 -12.23
CA SER A 120 15.21 10.38 -11.29
C SER A 120 14.70 10.40 -9.86
N GLN A 121 15.62 10.42 -8.88
CA GLN A 121 15.27 10.56 -7.47
C GLN A 121 14.50 11.86 -7.19
N THR A 122 14.79 12.92 -7.94
CA THR A 122 14.14 14.24 -7.76
C THR A 122 12.66 14.25 -8.14
N ASP A 123 12.18 13.24 -8.87
CA ASP A 123 10.76 13.10 -9.22
C ASP A 123 9.93 12.53 -8.05
N LEU A 124 10.55 11.78 -7.16
CA LEU A 124 9.85 11.02 -6.11
C LEU A 124 9.09 11.88 -5.09
N PRO A 125 9.56 13.06 -4.65
CA PRO A 125 8.77 13.93 -3.76
C PRO A 125 7.43 14.34 -4.35
N ALA A 126 7.38 14.64 -5.66
CA ALA A 126 6.13 14.97 -6.34
C ALA A 126 5.19 13.76 -6.44
N VAL A 127 5.73 12.56 -6.69
CA VAL A 127 4.98 11.30 -6.65
C VAL A 127 4.35 11.08 -5.29
N LEU A 128 5.14 11.17 -4.21
CA LEU A 128 4.65 10.98 -2.84
C LEU A 128 3.55 11.98 -2.48
N LYS A 129 3.71 13.26 -2.87
CA LYS A 129 2.71 14.30 -2.65
C LYS A 129 1.38 13.97 -3.33
N LYS A 130 1.42 13.57 -4.60
CA LYS A 130 0.22 13.25 -5.39
C LYS A 130 -0.49 12.01 -4.84
N MET A 131 0.24 10.92 -4.61
CA MET A 131 -0.31 9.69 -4.05
C MET A 131 -0.86 9.89 -2.63
N GLY A 132 -0.16 10.67 -1.80
CA GLY A 132 -0.62 11.03 -0.46
C GLY A 132 -1.93 11.83 -0.49
N ALA A 133 -2.12 12.72 -1.46
CA ALA A 133 -3.37 13.46 -1.62
C ALA A 133 -4.56 12.53 -1.97
N CYS A 134 -4.36 11.56 -2.87
CA CYS A 134 -5.38 10.56 -3.19
C CYS A 134 -5.74 9.69 -1.99
N SER A 135 -4.73 9.19 -1.26
CA SER A 135 -4.94 8.41 -0.03
C SER A 135 -5.74 9.20 1.00
N LYS A 136 -5.35 10.47 1.25
CA LYS A 136 -6.06 11.36 2.17
C LYS A 136 -7.52 11.58 1.75
N ALA A 137 -7.79 11.83 0.47
CA ALA A 137 -9.12 12.07 -0.04
C ALA A 137 -10.06 10.85 0.16
N CYS A 138 -9.51 9.64 -0.03
CA CYS A 138 -10.27 8.40 0.20
C CYS A 138 -10.48 8.15 1.71
N HIS A 139 -9.42 8.20 2.50
CA HIS A 139 -9.47 7.88 3.93
C HIS A 139 -10.33 8.88 4.72
N ALA A 140 -10.36 10.16 4.36
CA ALA A 140 -11.15 11.18 5.07
C ALA A 140 -12.65 10.88 5.14
N GLY A 141 -13.20 10.12 4.19
CA GLY A 141 -14.62 9.79 4.17
C GLY A 141 -14.95 8.33 4.44
N PHE A 142 -13.96 7.44 4.44
CA PHE A 142 -14.20 5.99 4.39
C PHE A 142 -13.39 5.18 5.41
N ARG A 143 -12.55 5.84 6.23
CA ARG A 143 -11.73 5.21 7.26
C ARG A 143 -11.86 5.95 8.58
N LYS A 144 -11.90 5.18 9.73
CA LYS A 144 -11.83 5.71 11.10
C LYS A 144 -10.52 6.42 11.37
#